data_457367decfe53d7c5ef89ca57fa68439
#
_entry.id   457367decfe53d7c5ef89ca57fa68439
#
_cell.length_a   1.000
_cell.length_b   1.000
_cell.length_c   1.000
_cell.angle_alpha   90.00
_cell.angle_beta   90.00
_cell.angle_gamma   90.00
#
_symmetry.space_group_name_H-M   'P 1'
#
loop_
_entity.id
_entity.type
_entity.pdbx_description
1 polymer ?
#
loop_
_entity_poly.entity_id
_entity_poly.type
_entity_poly.pdbx_seq_one_letter_code
_entity_poly.pdbx_strand_id
1 'polypeptide(L)'
;ANMGHSVKLWSFSQEEADLINNEHKCKFLPMATMPKSIKCTTDIEEAVVGSDMILHVTPSKFTRDTVKKYKDFVENQPIILCSKGFEADTLYTLEDVVREEMPNAKLGVLTGPSHAEEVSLGIPTAIVIASQSLDVQYSVQDTLMNENLRVYTSSDVKGAELGGALKNIIAFCAGIIAELKLGDNTFAALITRGLSEIS
;
A
#
# COMPACT_ATOMS: atom_id res chain seq x y z
N ALA A 1 4.67 -13.58 4.08
CA ALA A 1 4.97 -15.00 3.89
C ALA A 1 6.34 -15.38 4.48
N ASN A 2 7.43 -14.70 4.12
CA ASN A 2 8.79 -15.01 4.63
C ASN A 2 8.91 -14.93 6.16
N MET A 3 8.04 -14.20 6.82
CA MET A 3 7.95 -14.09 8.29
C MET A 3 7.05 -15.18 8.93
N GLY A 4 6.63 -16.20 8.19
CA GLY A 4 5.79 -17.28 8.70
C GLY A 4 4.28 -17.04 8.59
N HIS A 5 3.83 -15.88 8.06
CA HIS A 5 2.40 -15.63 7.87
C HIS A 5 1.82 -16.44 6.72
N SER A 6 0.59 -16.90 6.87
CA SER A 6 -0.21 -17.45 5.78
C SER A 6 -0.75 -16.31 4.93
N VAL A 7 -0.44 -16.31 3.63
CA VAL A 7 -0.82 -15.22 2.72
C VAL A 7 -1.67 -15.77 1.60
N LYS A 8 -2.89 -15.24 1.48
CA LYS A 8 -3.75 -15.41 0.31
C LYS A 8 -3.69 -14.12 -0.50
N LEU A 9 -3.49 -14.22 -1.80
CA LEU A 9 -3.43 -13.09 -2.70
C LEU A 9 -4.61 -13.17 -3.66
N TRP A 10 -5.38 -12.11 -3.78
CA TRP A 10 -6.40 -12.00 -4.80
C TRP A 10 -5.85 -11.30 -6.05
N SER A 11 -6.09 -11.89 -7.21
CA SER A 11 -5.85 -11.25 -8.51
C SER A 11 -7.12 -11.26 -9.35
N PHE A 12 -7.33 -10.21 -10.13
CA PHE A 12 -8.41 -10.17 -11.12
C PHE A 12 -8.12 -11.06 -12.34
N SER A 13 -6.88 -11.52 -12.53
CA SER A 13 -6.39 -12.28 -13.67
C SER A 13 -6.08 -13.73 -13.30
N GLN A 14 -6.73 -14.68 -13.95
CA GLN A 14 -6.45 -16.11 -13.80
C GLN A 14 -5.02 -16.44 -14.25
N GLU A 15 -4.53 -15.82 -15.33
CA GLU A 15 -3.16 -16.01 -15.82
C GLU A 15 -2.12 -15.64 -14.75
N GLU A 16 -2.34 -14.54 -14.02
CA GLU A 16 -1.46 -14.13 -12.92
C GLU A 16 -1.55 -15.08 -11.72
N ALA A 17 -2.76 -15.52 -11.38
CA ALA A 17 -2.94 -16.49 -10.30
C ALA A 17 -2.22 -17.81 -10.61
N ASP A 18 -2.34 -18.30 -11.84
CA ASP A 18 -1.67 -19.52 -12.31
C ASP A 18 -0.13 -19.37 -12.31
N LEU A 19 0.37 -18.21 -12.75
CA LEU A 19 1.80 -17.90 -12.75
C LEU A 19 2.38 -17.91 -11.31
N ILE A 20 1.68 -17.28 -10.38
CA ILE A 20 2.10 -17.24 -8.96
C ILE A 20 2.05 -18.64 -8.34
N ASN A 21 0.96 -19.38 -8.54
CA ASN A 21 0.76 -20.70 -7.91
C ASN A 21 1.70 -21.78 -8.47
N ASN A 22 1.95 -21.78 -9.79
CA ASN A 22 2.68 -22.84 -10.46
C ASN A 22 4.17 -22.54 -10.62
N GLU A 23 4.51 -21.27 -10.94
CA GLU A 23 5.89 -20.88 -11.24
C GLU A 23 6.54 -20.03 -10.14
N HIS A 24 5.77 -19.57 -9.14
CA HIS A 24 6.22 -18.68 -8.07
C HIS A 24 6.83 -17.37 -8.59
N LYS A 25 6.26 -16.85 -9.68
CA LYS A 25 6.66 -15.63 -10.34
C LYS A 25 5.54 -14.60 -10.33
N CYS A 26 5.90 -13.32 -10.40
CA CYS A 26 4.97 -12.22 -10.60
C CYS A 26 5.39 -11.44 -11.85
N LYS A 27 4.46 -11.22 -12.76
CA LYS A 27 4.72 -10.49 -14.01
C LYS A 27 5.23 -9.07 -13.77
N PHE A 28 4.76 -8.43 -12.70
CA PHE A 28 5.11 -7.05 -12.33
C PHE A 28 6.35 -6.95 -11.45
N LEU A 29 6.87 -8.08 -10.95
CA LEU A 29 8.08 -8.17 -10.14
C LEU A 29 8.97 -9.31 -10.64
N PRO A 30 9.51 -9.20 -11.86
CA PRO A 30 10.25 -10.31 -12.49
C PRO A 30 11.55 -10.69 -11.74
N MET A 31 12.05 -9.79 -10.89
CA MET A 31 13.28 -10.00 -10.10
C MET A 31 13.01 -10.75 -8.79
N ALA A 32 11.75 -10.83 -8.35
CA ALA A 32 11.37 -11.45 -7.09
C ALA A 32 10.84 -12.87 -7.32
N THR A 33 11.28 -13.80 -6.47
CA THR A 33 10.69 -15.14 -6.39
C THR A 33 9.63 -15.13 -5.30
N MET A 34 8.39 -15.47 -5.66
CA MET A 34 7.30 -15.54 -4.70
C MET A 34 7.47 -16.74 -3.77
N PRO A 35 7.28 -16.59 -2.46
CA PRO A 35 7.30 -17.72 -1.53
C PRO A 35 6.26 -18.78 -1.91
N LYS A 36 6.64 -20.04 -1.84
CA LYS A 36 5.76 -21.18 -2.17
C LYS A 36 4.52 -21.29 -1.29
N SER A 37 4.53 -20.66 -0.13
CA SER A 37 3.41 -20.61 0.82
C SER A 37 2.30 -19.63 0.41
N ILE A 38 2.56 -18.74 -0.55
CA ILE A 38 1.54 -17.82 -1.06
C ILE A 38 0.57 -18.61 -1.94
N LYS A 39 -0.72 -18.40 -1.70
CA LYS A 39 -1.80 -18.90 -2.56
C LYS A 39 -2.47 -17.73 -3.23
N CYS A 40 -2.56 -17.76 -4.55
CA CYS A 40 -3.25 -16.77 -5.35
C CYS A 40 -4.58 -17.33 -5.86
N THR A 41 -5.64 -16.52 -5.76
CA THR A 41 -6.99 -16.88 -6.21
C THR A 41 -7.63 -15.71 -6.95
N THR A 42 -8.56 -16.00 -7.85
CA THR A 42 -9.43 -14.99 -8.46
C THR A 42 -10.75 -14.84 -7.72
N ASP A 43 -11.01 -15.68 -6.73
CA ASP A 43 -12.15 -15.57 -5.84
C ASP A 43 -11.81 -14.67 -4.65
N ILE A 44 -12.50 -13.51 -4.57
CA ILE A 44 -12.23 -12.51 -3.54
C ILE A 44 -12.76 -12.96 -2.17
N GLU A 45 -13.83 -13.75 -2.13
CA GLU A 45 -14.37 -14.34 -0.90
C GLU A 45 -13.34 -15.29 -0.28
N GLU A 46 -12.77 -16.20 -1.10
CA GLU A 46 -11.70 -17.11 -0.67
C GLU A 46 -10.49 -16.39 -0.10
N ALA A 47 -10.13 -15.23 -0.70
CA ALA A 47 -9.00 -14.44 -0.22
C ALA A 47 -9.27 -13.75 1.12
N VAL A 48 -10.50 -13.29 1.37
CA VAL A 48 -10.86 -12.44 2.51
C VAL A 48 -11.32 -13.24 3.72
N VAL A 49 -12.16 -14.27 3.51
CA VAL A 49 -12.74 -15.05 4.62
C VAL A 49 -11.65 -15.73 5.45
N GLY A 50 -11.75 -15.54 6.78
CA GLY A 50 -10.83 -16.11 7.76
C GLY A 50 -9.43 -15.50 7.74
N SER A 51 -9.25 -14.32 7.14
CA SER A 51 -8.01 -13.53 7.27
C SER A 51 -8.02 -12.74 8.58
N ASP A 52 -6.83 -12.54 9.18
CA ASP A 52 -6.66 -11.69 10.36
C ASP A 52 -6.48 -10.20 9.98
N MET A 53 -6.07 -9.94 8.75
CA MET A 53 -5.80 -8.59 8.22
C MET A 53 -5.93 -8.58 6.69
N ILE A 54 -6.47 -7.50 6.13
CA ILE A 54 -6.59 -7.30 4.68
C ILE A 54 -5.65 -6.18 4.26
N LEU A 55 -4.68 -6.48 3.40
CA LEU A 55 -3.86 -5.48 2.74
C LEU A 55 -4.50 -5.11 1.40
N HIS A 56 -5.08 -3.91 1.30
CA HIS A 56 -5.69 -3.42 0.06
C HIS A 56 -4.63 -2.70 -0.78
N VAL A 57 -4.16 -3.36 -1.83
CA VAL A 57 -3.03 -2.90 -2.68
C VAL A 57 -3.46 -2.60 -4.11
N THR A 58 -4.77 -2.64 -4.39
CA THR A 58 -5.34 -2.35 -5.71
C THR A 58 -5.06 -0.91 -6.12
N PRO A 59 -4.76 -0.60 -7.40
CA PRO A 59 -4.58 0.79 -7.84
C PRO A 59 -5.76 1.68 -7.45
N SER A 60 -5.49 2.92 -7.02
CA SER A 60 -6.48 3.84 -6.43
C SER A 60 -7.78 3.96 -7.20
N LYS A 61 -7.71 4.01 -8.54
CA LYS A 61 -8.89 4.08 -9.43
C LYS A 61 -9.85 2.89 -9.32
N PHE A 62 -9.41 1.77 -8.74
CA PHE A 62 -10.23 0.57 -8.58
C PHE A 62 -10.62 0.31 -7.12
N THR A 63 -10.25 1.20 -6.19
CA THR A 63 -10.48 0.98 -4.76
C THR A 63 -11.95 0.76 -4.46
N ARG A 64 -12.84 1.65 -4.87
CA ARG A 64 -14.28 1.54 -4.62
C ARG A 64 -14.87 0.24 -5.16
N ASP A 65 -14.59 -0.08 -6.41
CA ASP A 65 -15.13 -1.28 -7.06
C ASP A 65 -14.61 -2.57 -6.41
N THR A 66 -13.35 -2.55 -5.94
CA THR A 66 -12.78 -3.71 -5.25
C THR A 66 -13.36 -3.84 -3.83
N VAL A 67 -13.53 -2.73 -3.10
CA VAL A 67 -14.17 -2.73 -1.79
C VAL A 67 -15.60 -3.28 -1.86
N LYS A 68 -16.39 -2.84 -2.85
CA LYS A 68 -17.76 -3.36 -3.07
C LYS A 68 -17.80 -4.87 -3.27
N LYS A 69 -16.74 -5.47 -3.83
CA LYS A 69 -16.68 -6.93 -4.06
C LYS A 69 -16.44 -7.71 -2.77
N TYR A 70 -15.70 -7.16 -1.81
CA TYR A 70 -15.33 -7.91 -0.61
C TYR A 70 -15.98 -7.43 0.68
N LYS A 71 -16.64 -6.29 0.71
CA LYS A 71 -17.19 -5.69 1.94
C LYS A 71 -18.10 -6.62 2.73
N ASP A 72 -18.88 -7.45 2.06
CA ASP A 72 -19.86 -8.36 2.68
C ASP A 72 -19.18 -9.59 3.31
N PHE A 73 -17.88 -9.82 3.03
CA PHE A 73 -17.08 -10.91 3.59
C PHE A 73 -16.15 -10.43 4.72
N VAL A 74 -16.12 -9.12 4.98
CA VAL A 74 -15.32 -8.54 6.07
C VAL A 74 -16.11 -8.60 7.36
N GLU A 75 -15.58 -9.29 8.35
CA GLU A 75 -16.20 -9.39 9.68
C GLU A 75 -15.67 -8.28 10.61
N ASN A 76 -14.44 -8.39 11.07
CA ASN A 76 -13.87 -7.47 12.06
C ASN A 76 -12.37 -7.21 11.87
N GLN A 77 -11.77 -7.83 10.85
CA GLN A 77 -10.37 -7.67 10.53
C GLN A 77 -10.07 -6.25 10.02
N PRO A 78 -8.91 -5.69 10.34
CA PRO A 78 -8.52 -4.38 9.83
C PRO A 78 -8.22 -4.45 8.33
N ILE A 79 -8.60 -3.37 7.63
CA ILE A 79 -8.27 -3.14 6.23
C ILE A 79 -7.18 -2.08 6.17
N ILE A 80 -6.05 -2.42 5.57
CA ILE A 80 -4.89 -1.55 5.47
C ILE A 80 -4.73 -1.10 4.03
N LEU A 81 -4.94 0.19 3.81
CA LEU A 81 -4.83 0.82 2.50
C LEU A 81 -3.36 1.08 2.18
N CYS A 82 -2.84 0.42 1.15
CA CYS A 82 -1.44 0.55 0.73
C CYS A 82 -1.30 1.38 -0.56
N SER A 83 -2.41 1.63 -1.25
CA SER A 83 -2.45 2.42 -2.48
C SER A 83 -2.37 3.91 -2.18
N LYS A 84 -1.88 4.68 -3.15
CA LYS A 84 -1.68 6.12 -3.03
C LYS A 84 -2.52 6.83 -4.09
N GLY A 85 -3.12 7.98 -3.73
CA GLY A 85 -3.90 8.80 -4.65
C GLY A 85 -5.29 9.12 -4.13
N PHE A 86 -6.09 9.68 -5.02
CA PHE A 86 -7.47 10.08 -4.78
C PHE A 86 -8.39 9.32 -5.74
N GLU A 87 -9.67 9.23 -5.39
CA GLU A 87 -10.71 8.87 -6.34
C GLU A 87 -10.95 10.04 -7.30
N ALA A 88 -10.92 9.78 -8.62
CA ALA A 88 -10.90 10.85 -9.62
C ALA A 88 -12.18 11.71 -9.61
N ASP A 89 -13.35 11.07 -9.44
CA ASP A 89 -14.64 11.76 -9.59
C ASP A 89 -15.03 12.58 -8.35
N THR A 90 -14.69 12.11 -7.17
CA THR A 90 -15.06 12.73 -5.88
C THR A 90 -13.94 13.53 -5.26
N LEU A 91 -12.68 13.28 -5.66
CA LEU A 91 -11.45 13.73 -5.01
C LEU A 91 -11.32 13.25 -3.56
N TYR A 92 -12.04 12.21 -3.19
CA TYR A 92 -11.94 11.60 -1.89
C TYR A 92 -10.60 10.90 -1.71
N THR A 93 -10.08 10.92 -0.48
CA THR A 93 -8.98 10.04 -0.11
C THR A 93 -9.46 8.58 -0.12
N LEU A 94 -8.54 7.63 -0.15
CA LEU A 94 -8.95 6.22 -0.23
C LEU A 94 -9.62 5.75 1.08
N GLU A 95 -9.26 6.35 2.23
CA GLU A 95 -9.96 6.13 3.48
C GLU A 95 -11.42 6.60 3.39
N ASP A 96 -11.67 7.81 2.85
CA ASP A 96 -13.03 8.34 2.68
C ASP A 96 -13.87 7.42 1.79
N VAL A 97 -13.28 6.92 0.69
CA VAL A 97 -13.94 5.96 -0.22
C VAL A 97 -14.35 4.68 0.53
N VAL A 98 -13.46 4.13 1.33
CA VAL A 98 -13.78 2.91 2.10
C VAL A 98 -14.80 3.20 3.20
N ARG A 99 -14.72 4.37 3.85
CA ARG A 99 -15.70 4.79 4.87
C ARG A 99 -17.12 4.93 4.31
N GLU A 100 -17.28 5.41 3.08
CA GLU A 100 -18.59 5.43 2.44
C GLU A 100 -19.20 4.03 2.23
N GLU A 101 -18.37 3.06 1.81
CA GLU A 101 -18.82 1.70 1.57
C GLU A 101 -18.94 0.86 2.85
N MET A 102 -18.13 1.16 3.87
CA MET A 102 -17.98 0.41 5.11
C MET A 102 -17.72 1.37 6.28
N PRO A 103 -18.77 2.08 6.80
CA PRO A 103 -18.63 3.13 7.82
C PRO A 103 -17.92 2.69 9.11
N ASN A 104 -18.09 1.42 9.49
CA ASN A 104 -17.58 0.88 10.75
C ASN A 104 -16.28 0.07 10.57
N ALA A 105 -15.67 0.04 9.37
CA ALA A 105 -14.47 -0.72 9.13
C ALA A 105 -13.29 -0.21 9.99
N LYS A 106 -12.47 -1.13 10.47
CA LYS A 106 -11.19 -0.80 11.11
C LYS A 106 -10.18 -0.50 10.01
N LEU A 107 -9.78 0.77 9.86
CA LEU A 107 -8.93 1.20 8.77
C LEU A 107 -7.56 1.64 9.25
N GLY A 108 -6.56 1.37 8.41
CA GLY A 108 -5.24 1.96 8.49
C GLY A 108 -4.72 2.30 7.10
N VAL A 109 -3.81 3.26 7.02
CA VAL A 109 -3.11 3.67 5.80
C VAL A 109 -1.63 3.36 5.96
N LEU A 110 -1.10 2.52 5.09
CA LEU A 110 0.31 2.15 5.06
C LEU A 110 1.01 2.90 3.92
N THR A 111 1.93 3.79 4.25
CA THR A 111 2.60 4.65 3.27
C THR A 111 4.08 4.83 3.58
N GLY A 112 4.84 5.32 2.62
CA GLY A 112 6.27 5.58 2.74
C GLY A 112 7.02 5.34 1.43
N PRO A 113 8.34 5.51 1.43
CA PRO A 113 9.22 5.16 0.32
C PRO A 113 9.36 3.63 0.25
N SER A 114 8.49 2.98 -0.51
CA SER A 114 8.38 1.51 -0.57
C SER A 114 8.18 1.04 -2.01
N HIS A 115 9.21 1.22 -2.86
CA HIS A 115 9.21 0.62 -4.18
C HIS A 115 9.19 -0.90 -4.07
N ALA A 116 8.24 -1.53 -4.78
CA ALA A 116 8.00 -2.97 -4.67
C ALA A 116 9.25 -3.79 -5.02
N GLU A 117 10.03 -3.32 -5.99
CA GLU A 117 11.27 -3.94 -6.43
C GLU A 117 12.29 -3.99 -5.28
N GLU A 118 12.49 -2.89 -4.57
CA GLU A 118 13.45 -2.80 -3.47
C GLU A 118 12.98 -3.59 -2.25
N VAL A 119 11.71 -3.45 -1.88
CA VAL A 119 11.13 -4.19 -0.75
C VAL A 119 11.19 -5.69 -0.99
N SER A 120 10.92 -6.15 -2.22
CA SER A 120 10.96 -7.57 -2.57
C SER A 120 12.37 -8.18 -2.49
N LEU A 121 13.40 -7.37 -2.67
CA LEU A 121 14.81 -7.76 -2.53
C LEU A 121 15.34 -7.61 -1.09
N GLY A 122 14.51 -7.17 -0.15
CA GLY A 122 14.90 -6.96 1.23
C GLY A 122 15.81 -5.75 1.46
N ILE A 123 15.78 -4.77 0.57
CA ILE A 123 16.51 -3.51 0.77
C ILE A 123 15.90 -2.76 1.96
N PRO A 124 16.73 -2.21 2.88
CA PRO A 124 16.24 -1.50 4.06
C PRO A 124 15.24 -0.40 3.72
N THR A 125 14.04 -0.51 4.28
CA THR A 125 12.89 0.34 3.96
C THR A 125 12.22 0.82 5.25
N ALA A 126 11.75 2.06 5.27
CA ALA A 126 10.96 2.61 6.37
C ALA A 126 9.60 3.09 5.85
N ILE A 127 8.52 2.68 6.53
CA ILE A 127 7.14 3.03 6.22
C ILE A 127 6.39 3.45 7.45
N VAL A 128 5.23 4.04 7.27
CA VAL A 128 4.33 4.48 8.36
C VAL A 128 2.99 3.78 8.21
N ILE A 129 2.49 3.23 9.31
CA ILE A 129 1.08 2.88 9.47
C ILE A 129 0.37 4.01 10.21
N ALA A 130 -0.61 4.62 9.55
CA ALA A 130 -1.46 5.64 10.15
C ALA A 130 -2.87 5.09 10.38
N SER A 131 -3.38 5.21 11.60
CA SER A 131 -4.74 4.80 11.98
C SER A 131 -5.20 5.55 13.21
N GLN A 132 -6.51 5.80 13.35
CA GLN A 132 -7.10 6.32 14.58
C GLN A 132 -7.14 5.26 15.70
N SER A 133 -6.98 3.98 15.37
CA SER A 133 -6.96 2.86 16.32
C SER A 133 -5.53 2.44 16.60
N LEU A 134 -5.12 2.51 17.87
CA LEU A 134 -3.82 2.01 18.33
C LEU A 134 -3.67 0.50 18.10
N ASP A 135 -4.76 -0.26 18.26
CA ASP A 135 -4.74 -1.71 18.02
C ASP A 135 -4.38 -2.02 16.56
N VAL A 136 -4.93 -1.25 15.62
CA VAL A 136 -4.58 -1.38 14.19
C VAL A 136 -3.12 -1.01 13.95
N GLN A 137 -2.65 0.11 14.53
CA GLN A 137 -1.27 0.54 14.39
C GLN A 137 -0.28 -0.54 14.85
N TYR A 138 -0.47 -1.05 16.08
CA TYR A 138 0.43 -2.05 16.66
C TYR A 138 0.32 -3.42 15.96
N SER A 139 -0.90 -3.84 15.62
CA SER A 139 -1.09 -5.10 14.89
C SER A 139 -0.35 -5.11 13.55
N VAL A 140 -0.42 -3.99 12.80
CA VAL A 140 0.31 -3.87 11.52
C VAL A 140 1.82 -3.79 11.74
N GLN A 141 2.26 -3.02 12.74
CA GLN A 141 3.67 -2.92 13.08
C GLN A 141 4.25 -4.30 13.42
N ASP A 142 3.61 -5.05 14.31
CA ASP A 142 4.06 -6.37 14.74
C ASP A 142 4.03 -7.39 13.59
N THR A 143 3.03 -7.29 12.69
CA THR A 143 2.88 -8.21 11.57
C THR A 143 3.92 -7.98 10.47
N LEU A 144 4.29 -6.73 10.19
CA LEU A 144 5.10 -6.39 9.02
C LEU A 144 6.55 -6.04 9.34
N MET A 145 6.84 -5.56 10.56
CA MET A 145 8.19 -5.10 10.93
C MET A 145 9.17 -6.27 10.99
N ASN A 146 10.33 -6.10 10.36
CA ASN A 146 11.42 -7.07 10.37
C ASN A 146 12.78 -6.36 10.25
N GLU A 147 13.86 -7.10 10.07
CA GLU A 147 15.23 -6.56 9.99
C GLU A 147 15.41 -5.52 8.87
N ASN A 148 14.67 -5.69 7.75
CA ASN A 148 14.79 -4.85 6.57
C ASN A 148 13.62 -3.85 6.42
N LEU A 149 12.50 -4.06 7.12
CA LEU A 149 11.32 -3.21 7.03
C LEU A 149 11.00 -2.59 8.40
N ARG A 150 11.26 -1.30 8.55
CA ARG A 150 10.88 -0.53 9.73
C ARG A 150 9.48 0.05 9.55
N VAL A 151 8.59 -0.21 10.50
CA VAL A 151 7.22 0.33 10.50
C VAL A 151 7.06 1.30 11.67
N TYR A 152 6.80 2.58 11.37
CA TYR A 152 6.45 3.61 12.34
C TYR A 152 4.94 3.73 12.46
N THR A 153 4.45 4.20 13.60
CA THR A 153 3.02 4.42 13.84
C THR A 153 2.68 5.91 13.84
N SER A 154 1.47 6.26 13.39
CA SER A 154 0.94 7.62 13.41
C SER A 154 -0.58 7.61 13.62
N SER A 155 -1.12 8.66 14.24
CA SER A 155 -2.57 8.91 14.27
C SER A 155 -3.05 9.83 13.14
N ASP A 156 -2.11 10.44 12.40
CA ASP A 156 -2.43 11.35 11.30
C ASP A 156 -2.68 10.59 9.99
N VAL A 157 -3.89 10.09 9.83
CA VAL A 157 -4.31 9.36 8.63
C VAL A 157 -4.35 10.27 7.41
N LYS A 158 -4.90 11.48 7.55
CA LYS A 158 -5.02 12.42 6.43
C LYS A 158 -3.66 12.90 5.92
N GLY A 159 -2.74 13.26 6.82
CA GLY A 159 -1.38 13.61 6.44
C GLY A 159 -0.66 12.46 5.74
N ALA A 160 -0.84 11.22 6.19
CA ALA A 160 -0.27 10.04 5.56
C ALA A 160 -0.80 9.82 4.12
N GLU A 161 -2.11 10.00 3.88
CA GLU A 161 -2.72 9.89 2.55
C GLU A 161 -2.28 11.03 1.63
N LEU A 162 -2.38 12.27 2.11
CA LEU A 162 -2.01 13.47 1.34
C LEU A 162 -0.53 13.45 0.95
N GLY A 163 0.36 13.18 1.89
CA GLY A 163 1.79 13.06 1.62
C GLY A 163 2.09 11.98 0.58
N GLY A 164 1.43 10.82 0.70
CA GLY A 164 1.54 9.72 -0.26
C GLY A 164 1.06 10.07 -1.67
N ALA A 165 -0.04 10.82 -1.79
CA ALA A 165 -0.63 11.23 -3.06
C ALA A 165 0.14 12.37 -3.72
N LEU A 166 0.52 13.40 -2.96
CA LEU A 166 1.10 14.64 -3.48
C LEU A 166 2.61 14.54 -3.78
N LYS A 167 3.33 13.60 -3.15
CA LYS A 167 4.78 13.44 -3.38
C LYS A 167 5.17 13.31 -4.85
N ASN A 168 4.28 12.80 -5.70
CA ASN A 168 4.57 12.60 -7.11
C ASN A 168 4.75 13.91 -7.86
N ILE A 169 4.13 15.03 -7.40
CA ILE A 169 4.34 16.36 -7.95
C ILE A 169 5.80 16.79 -7.74
N ILE A 170 6.30 16.59 -6.51
CA ILE A 170 7.71 16.90 -6.20
C ILE A 170 8.65 16.00 -7.01
N ALA A 171 8.34 14.70 -7.11
CA ALA A 171 9.15 13.76 -7.90
C ALA A 171 9.20 14.14 -9.38
N PHE A 172 8.09 14.59 -9.96
CA PHE A 172 8.03 15.08 -11.35
C PHE A 172 8.91 16.32 -11.54
N CYS A 173 8.79 17.32 -10.66
CA CYS A 173 9.63 18.51 -10.69
C CYS A 173 11.12 18.17 -10.49
N ALA A 174 11.43 17.21 -9.61
CA ALA A 174 12.80 16.72 -9.40
C ALA A 174 13.39 16.11 -10.68
N GLY A 175 12.59 15.35 -11.43
CA GLY A 175 12.99 14.80 -12.72
C GLY A 175 13.31 15.89 -13.76
N ILE A 176 12.51 16.97 -13.80
CA ILE A 176 12.77 18.13 -14.68
C ILE A 176 14.10 18.81 -14.30
N ILE A 177 14.33 19.05 -13.00
CA ILE A 177 15.57 19.67 -12.51
C ILE A 177 16.79 18.83 -12.89
N ALA A 178 16.68 17.51 -12.74
CA ALA A 178 17.76 16.59 -13.07
C ALA A 178 18.07 16.60 -14.57
N GLU A 179 17.07 16.55 -15.44
CA GLU A 179 17.26 16.56 -16.89
C GLU A 179 17.82 17.91 -17.39
N LEU A 180 17.36 19.03 -16.84
CA LEU A 180 17.87 20.37 -17.15
C LEU A 180 19.22 20.67 -16.50
N LYS A 181 19.77 19.76 -15.70
CA LYS A 181 21.07 19.88 -15.02
C LYS A 181 21.20 21.18 -14.20
N LEU A 182 20.15 21.56 -13.48
CA LEU A 182 20.10 22.82 -12.72
C LEU A 182 20.91 22.77 -11.39
N GLY A 183 21.52 21.63 -11.10
CA GLY A 183 22.43 21.45 -9.97
C GLY A 183 21.75 21.11 -8.64
N ASP A 184 22.58 20.74 -7.68
CA ASP A 184 22.15 20.19 -6.37
C ASP A 184 21.45 21.25 -5.51
N ASN A 185 21.85 22.52 -5.59
CA ASN A 185 21.22 23.60 -4.84
C ASN A 185 19.75 23.78 -5.23
N THR A 186 19.44 23.73 -6.52
CA THR A 186 18.06 23.83 -7.03
C THR A 186 17.25 22.61 -6.61
N PHE A 187 17.85 21.42 -6.67
CA PHE A 187 17.22 20.17 -6.22
C PHE A 187 16.90 20.22 -4.73
N ALA A 188 17.87 20.61 -3.89
CA ALA A 188 17.68 20.76 -2.44
C ALA A 188 16.60 21.80 -2.11
N ALA A 189 16.56 22.93 -2.82
CA ALA A 189 15.53 23.95 -2.66
C ALA A 189 14.13 23.42 -3.02
N LEU A 190 14.00 22.65 -4.11
CA LEU A 190 12.73 22.01 -4.48
C LEU A 190 12.25 21.07 -3.39
N ILE A 191 13.11 20.16 -2.89
CA ILE A 191 12.73 19.19 -1.86
C ILE A 191 12.32 19.91 -0.57
N THR A 192 13.12 20.90 -0.11
CA THR A 192 12.83 21.65 1.12
C THR A 192 11.50 22.39 1.03
N ARG A 193 11.27 23.11 -0.08
CA ARG A 193 10.01 23.84 -0.29
C ARG A 193 8.84 22.88 -0.49
N GLY A 194 9.02 21.83 -1.28
CA GLY A 194 7.97 20.83 -1.51
C GLY A 194 7.51 20.14 -0.24
N LEU A 195 8.43 19.77 0.65
CA LEU A 195 8.09 19.23 1.96
C LEU A 195 7.32 20.24 2.82
N SER A 196 7.77 21.52 2.84
CA SER A 196 7.10 22.58 3.59
C SER A 196 5.69 22.90 3.09
N GLU A 197 5.42 22.72 1.79
CA GLU A 197 4.10 22.98 1.22
C GLU A 197 3.12 21.79 1.42
N ILE A 198 3.65 20.59 1.61
CA ILE A 198 2.82 19.37 1.85
C ILE A 198 2.53 19.19 3.35
N SER A 199 3.39 19.72 4.23
CA SER A 199 3.26 19.58 5.71
C SER A 199 2.28 20.60 6.27
#